data_b2dc5147c925a5c496c0424270991b06
#
_entry.id   b2dc5147c925a5c496c0424270991b06
#
_cell.length_a   1.000
_cell.length_b   1.000
_cell.length_c   1.000
_cell.angle_alpha   90.00
_cell.angle_beta   90.00
_cell.angle_gamma   90.00
#
_symmetry.space_group_name_H-M   'P 1'
#
loop_
_entity.id
_entity.type
_entity.pdbx_description
1 polymer ?
#
loop_
_entity_poly.entity_id
_entity_poly.type
_entity_poly.pdbx_seq_one_letter_code
_entity_poly.pdbx_strand_id
1 'polypeptide(L)'
;MRQVFILATLLTVAAPLSATAQPTSPAALAGRQAPLPPLANPPGDIPDSQAFVAYRSPLGFSVKAPEGWSRREQPNGVSFTDKYGSLSVELTDTSAAPTQATARQVQAAALEALPEAVTVSKITAASLPGGSAVTISYASNSAPNEVTSKAIRLENEQYLFWNAGKLATVTLSAPFGADNTDQWQLMVKSFQWN
;
A
#
# COMPACT_ATOMS: atom_id res chain seq x y z
N MET A 1 -71.84 31.79 20.25
CA MET A 1 -71.15 30.46 20.26
C MET A 1 -69.66 30.74 20.08
N ARG A 2 -68.88 30.60 21.14
CA ARG A 2 -67.42 30.80 21.14
C ARG A 2 -66.78 29.39 21.04
N GLN A 3 -66.04 29.14 19.96
CA GLN A 3 -65.22 27.91 19.85
C GLN A 3 -63.85 28.19 20.46
N VAL A 4 -63.43 27.34 21.40
CA VAL A 4 -62.14 27.37 22.05
C VAL A 4 -61.25 26.35 21.28
N PHE A 5 -60.17 26.84 20.66
CA PHE A 5 -59.11 25.99 20.07
C PHE A 5 -58.10 25.62 21.15
N ILE A 6 -57.96 24.35 21.46
CA ILE A 6 -56.90 23.81 22.32
C ILE A 6 -55.73 23.50 21.46
N LEU A 7 -54.61 24.21 21.66
CA LEU A 7 -53.33 23.96 21.00
C LEU A 7 -52.56 22.87 21.79
N ALA A 8 -52.41 21.68 21.21
CA ALA A 8 -51.61 20.62 21.78
C ALA A 8 -50.15 20.76 21.33
N THR A 9 -49.25 21.11 22.23
CA THR A 9 -47.79 21.15 22.03
C THR A 9 -47.21 19.73 22.14
N LEU A 10 -46.71 19.19 21.00
CA LEU A 10 -45.95 17.94 20.97
C LEU A 10 -44.49 18.22 21.40
N LEU A 11 -44.11 17.68 22.56
CA LEU A 11 -42.71 17.72 23.01
C LEU A 11 -41.99 16.52 22.41
N THR A 12 -41.10 16.75 21.41
CA THR A 12 -40.21 15.72 20.84
C THR A 12 -38.98 15.59 21.75
N VAL A 13 -38.90 14.49 22.45
CA VAL A 13 -37.70 14.08 23.22
C VAL A 13 -36.72 13.45 22.20
N ALA A 14 -35.61 14.13 21.92
CA ALA A 14 -34.49 13.55 21.18
C ALA A 14 -33.65 12.66 22.11
N ALA A 15 -33.66 11.37 21.89
CA ALA A 15 -32.78 10.44 22.56
C ALA A 15 -31.36 10.52 21.96
N PRO A 16 -30.27 10.53 22.77
CA PRO A 16 -28.91 10.47 22.22
C PRO A 16 -28.65 9.08 21.62
N LEU A 17 -28.22 9.03 20.36
CA LEU A 17 -27.66 7.81 19.78
C LEU A 17 -26.31 7.54 20.45
N SER A 18 -26.30 6.57 21.37
CA SER A 18 -25.04 5.99 21.86
C SER A 18 -24.44 5.14 20.76
N ALA A 19 -23.35 5.60 20.16
CA ALA A 19 -22.53 4.79 19.24
C ALA A 19 -21.88 3.67 20.08
N THR A 20 -22.50 2.49 20.06
CA THR A 20 -21.87 1.28 20.58
C THR A 20 -20.77 0.87 19.61
N ALA A 21 -19.50 0.93 20.05
CA ALA A 21 -18.39 0.30 19.35
C ALA A 21 -18.73 -1.19 19.16
N GLN A 22 -18.90 -1.64 17.94
CA GLN A 22 -19.11 -3.05 17.65
C GLN A 22 -17.85 -3.82 18.04
N PRO A 23 -17.98 -4.89 18.86
CA PRO A 23 -16.83 -5.77 19.11
C PRO A 23 -16.39 -6.37 17.79
N THR A 24 -15.11 -6.26 17.47
CA THR A 24 -14.47 -6.93 16.33
C THR A 24 -14.78 -8.43 16.43
N SER A 25 -15.55 -8.93 15.47
CA SER A 25 -16.01 -10.32 15.48
C SER A 25 -14.80 -11.28 15.47
N PRO A 26 -14.78 -12.32 16.28
CA PRO A 26 -13.70 -13.33 16.28
C PRO A 26 -13.45 -13.96 14.89
N ALA A 27 -14.45 -13.97 14.02
CA ALA A 27 -14.34 -14.42 12.64
C ALA A 27 -13.42 -13.52 11.78
N ALA A 28 -13.27 -12.24 12.11
CA ALA A 28 -12.35 -11.32 11.41
C ALA A 28 -10.87 -11.56 11.77
N LEU A 29 -10.60 -12.30 12.84
CA LEU A 29 -9.25 -12.71 13.26
C LEU A 29 -8.90 -14.15 12.83
N ALA A 30 -9.90 -14.93 12.40
CA ALA A 30 -9.71 -16.29 11.89
C ALA A 30 -9.10 -16.23 10.49
N GLY A 31 -7.79 -16.46 10.40
CA GLY A 31 -7.01 -16.43 9.16
C GLY A 31 -5.87 -15.43 9.13
N ARG A 32 -5.77 -14.53 10.10
CA ARG A 32 -4.63 -13.62 10.23
C ARG A 32 -3.40 -14.37 10.68
N GLN A 33 -2.32 -14.26 9.90
CA GLN A 33 -1.03 -14.82 10.27
C GLN A 33 -0.42 -14.03 11.45
N ALA A 34 0.42 -14.70 12.26
CA ALA A 34 1.31 -14.00 13.17
C ALA A 34 2.50 -13.41 12.40
N PRO A 35 3.04 -12.24 12.79
CA PRO A 35 4.26 -11.71 12.20
C PRO A 35 5.41 -12.70 12.35
N LEU A 36 6.07 -13.03 11.26
CA LEU A 36 7.29 -13.86 11.29
C LEU A 36 8.48 -13.02 11.76
N PRO A 37 9.46 -13.62 12.45
CA PRO A 37 10.70 -12.96 12.78
C PRO A 37 11.51 -12.67 11.49
N PRO A 38 12.29 -11.56 11.45
CA PRO A 38 13.25 -11.33 10.39
C PRO A 38 14.27 -12.48 10.30
N LEU A 39 14.82 -12.69 9.11
CA LEU A 39 15.95 -13.58 8.92
C LEU A 39 17.21 -12.96 9.56
N ALA A 40 18.08 -13.78 10.16
CA ALA A 40 19.32 -13.29 10.78
C ALA A 40 20.29 -12.69 9.73
N ASN A 41 20.32 -13.26 8.53
CA ASN A 41 21.08 -12.77 7.39
C ASN A 41 20.13 -12.81 6.18
N PRO A 42 19.33 -11.77 5.97
CA PRO A 42 18.38 -11.76 4.86
C PRO A 42 19.14 -11.77 3.53
N PRO A 43 18.75 -12.62 2.59
CA PRO A 43 19.21 -12.50 1.21
C PRO A 43 18.46 -11.37 0.50
N GLY A 44 18.91 -11.02 -0.71
CA GLY A 44 18.13 -10.14 -1.59
C GLY A 44 18.63 -8.69 -1.63
N ASP A 45 19.88 -8.47 -1.15
CA ASP A 45 20.58 -7.22 -1.44
C ASP A 45 20.76 -7.08 -2.95
N ILE A 46 20.33 -5.95 -3.48
CA ILE A 46 20.58 -5.57 -4.88
C ILE A 46 22.00 -4.98 -4.94
N PRO A 47 22.94 -5.57 -5.69
CA PRO A 47 24.32 -5.07 -5.73
C PRO A 47 24.41 -3.62 -6.21
N ASP A 48 25.36 -2.85 -5.70
CA ASP A 48 25.63 -1.47 -6.15
C ASP A 48 25.97 -1.39 -7.64
N SER A 49 26.54 -2.46 -8.18
CA SER A 49 26.84 -2.60 -9.61
C SER A 49 25.64 -3.00 -10.48
N GLN A 50 24.45 -3.18 -9.89
CA GLN A 50 23.26 -3.58 -10.63
C GLN A 50 22.90 -2.54 -11.70
N ALA A 51 22.79 -3.01 -12.95
CA ALA A 51 22.27 -2.19 -14.03
C ALA A 51 20.74 -2.07 -13.94
N PHE A 52 20.23 -0.88 -14.30
CA PHE A 52 18.79 -0.59 -14.31
C PHE A 52 18.35 -0.23 -15.72
N VAL A 53 17.27 -0.84 -16.19
CA VAL A 53 16.69 -0.63 -17.51
C VAL A 53 15.40 0.16 -17.39
N ALA A 54 15.25 1.19 -18.24
CA ALA A 54 14.02 1.97 -18.29
C ALA A 54 12.91 1.18 -18.98
N TYR A 55 11.80 1.04 -18.29
CA TYR A 55 10.56 0.51 -18.84
C TYR A 55 9.59 1.67 -19.10
N ARG A 56 8.97 1.66 -20.28
CA ARG A 56 7.89 2.59 -20.68
C ARG A 56 6.59 1.80 -20.83
N SER A 57 5.63 2.11 -19.98
CA SER A 57 4.32 1.48 -20.01
C SER A 57 3.41 2.14 -21.05
N PRO A 58 2.63 1.35 -21.82
CA PRO A 58 1.54 1.88 -22.63
C PRO A 58 0.42 2.55 -21.79
N LEU A 59 0.43 2.34 -20.49
CA LEU A 59 -0.51 2.94 -19.53
C LEU A 59 -0.17 4.40 -19.15
N GLY A 60 0.93 4.98 -19.71
CA GLY A 60 1.27 6.39 -19.52
C GLY A 60 2.22 6.67 -18.38
N PHE A 61 3.11 5.74 -18.02
CA PHE A 61 4.20 5.95 -17.07
C PHE A 61 5.49 5.27 -17.52
N SER A 62 6.59 5.64 -16.88
CA SER A 62 7.86 4.94 -17.00
C SER A 62 8.53 4.77 -15.64
N VAL A 63 9.35 3.73 -15.50
CA VAL A 63 10.12 3.41 -14.30
C VAL A 63 11.37 2.63 -14.68
N LYS A 64 12.45 2.75 -13.92
CA LYS A 64 13.63 1.87 -14.05
C LYS A 64 13.45 0.66 -13.13
N ALA A 65 13.74 -0.52 -13.70
CA ALA A 65 13.79 -1.77 -12.96
C ALA A 65 15.18 -2.41 -13.10
N PRO A 66 15.64 -3.23 -12.16
CA PRO A 66 16.89 -3.95 -12.29
C PRO A 66 16.90 -4.85 -13.54
N GLU A 67 18.01 -4.82 -14.29
CA GLU A 67 18.21 -5.70 -15.42
C GLU A 67 18.18 -7.17 -14.96
N GLY A 68 17.53 -8.02 -15.76
CA GLY A 68 17.40 -9.44 -15.46
C GLY A 68 16.19 -9.82 -14.58
N TRP A 69 15.48 -8.87 -14.00
CA TRP A 69 14.25 -9.19 -13.29
C TRP A 69 13.14 -9.64 -14.24
N SER A 70 12.38 -10.64 -13.84
CA SER A 70 11.24 -11.16 -14.57
C SER A 70 10.12 -10.12 -14.63
N ARG A 71 9.68 -9.75 -15.82
CA ARG A 71 8.59 -8.78 -16.03
C ARG A 71 7.27 -9.48 -16.31
N ARG A 72 6.21 -9.03 -15.65
CA ARG A 72 4.83 -9.44 -15.92
C ARG A 72 3.96 -8.20 -16.14
N GLU A 73 3.39 -8.08 -17.34
CA GLU A 73 2.37 -7.07 -17.65
C GLU A 73 1.01 -7.47 -17.06
N GLN A 74 0.25 -6.46 -16.64
CA GLN A 74 -1.11 -6.59 -16.11
C GLN A 74 -2.00 -5.55 -16.78
N PRO A 75 -3.33 -5.73 -16.82
CA PRO A 75 -4.24 -4.77 -17.47
C PRO A 75 -4.12 -3.34 -16.91
N ASN A 76 -3.79 -3.17 -15.64
CA ASN A 76 -3.65 -1.89 -14.95
C ASN A 76 -2.24 -1.63 -14.42
N GLY A 77 -1.23 -2.40 -14.82
CA GLY A 77 0.11 -2.21 -14.28
C GLY A 77 1.18 -3.15 -14.81
N VAL A 78 2.28 -3.22 -14.08
CA VAL A 78 3.41 -4.09 -14.34
C VAL A 78 4.08 -4.51 -13.05
N SER A 79 4.63 -5.71 -12.99
CA SER A 79 5.52 -6.15 -11.93
C SER A 79 6.86 -6.65 -12.47
N PHE A 80 7.90 -6.41 -11.70
CA PHE A 80 9.25 -6.92 -11.91
C PHE A 80 9.65 -7.69 -10.65
N THR A 81 10.13 -8.90 -10.82
CA THR A 81 10.48 -9.77 -9.68
C THR A 81 11.76 -10.54 -9.96
N ASP A 82 12.54 -10.72 -8.93
CA ASP A 82 13.58 -11.74 -8.90
C ASP A 82 13.23 -12.78 -7.83
N LYS A 83 14.23 -13.52 -7.34
CA LYS A 83 14.04 -14.55 -6.31
C LYS A 83 13.61 -13.97 -4.96
N TYR A 84 13.98 -12.73 -4.65
CA TYR A 84 13.84 -12.14 -3.32
C TYR A 84 13.16 -10.77 -3.32
N GLY A 85 13.30 -10.00 -4.38
CA GLY A 85 12.79 -8.65 -4.48
C GLY A 85 11.66 -8.49 -5.48
N SER A 86 10.87 -7.43 -5.32
CA SER A 86 9.87 -7.03 -6.30
C SER A 86 9.72 -5.52 -6.38
N LEU A 87 9.38 -5.07 -7.60
CA LEU A 87 8.88 -3.74 -7.91
C LEU A 87 7.56 -3.92 -8.66
N SER A 88 6.50 -3.29 -8.21
CA SER A 88 5.24 -3.23 -8.96
C SER A 88 4.77 -1.79 -9.12
N VAL A 89 4.09 -1.53 -10.23
CA VAL A 89 3.36 -0.28 -10.48
C VAL A 89 1.95 -0.66 -10.89
N GLU A 90 0.97 -0.17 -10.14
CA GLU A 90 -0.44 -0.39 -10.39
C GLU A 90 -1.17 0.94 -10.53
N LEU A 91 -2.03 1.09 -11.53
CA LEU A 91 -2.85 2.27 -11.75
C LEU A 91 -4.29 2.02 -11.33
N THR A 92 -4.85 2.98 -10.59
CA THR A 92 -6.27 3.04 -10.27
C THR A 92 -6.82 4.42 -10.52
N ASP A 93 -8.09 4.52 -10.88
CA ASP A 93 -8.75 5.81 -11.01
C ASP A 93 -9.16 6.33 -9.63
N THR A 94 -8.89 7.62 -9.38
CA THR A 94 -9.29 8.28 -8.14
C THR A 94 -9.51 9.78 -8.37
N SER A 95 -10.54 10.32 -7.75
CA SER A 95 -10.93 11.72 -7.95
C SER A 95 -10.02 12.73 -7.25
N ALA A 96 -9.20 12.31 -6.31
CA ALA A 96 -8.36 13.22 -5.50
C ALA A 96 -6.98 12.64 -5.21
N ALA A 97 -6.00 13.53 -5.10
CA ALA A 97 -4.66 13.18 -4.65
C ALA A 97 -4.69 12.66 -3.20
N PRO A 98 -3.92 11.59 -2.88
CA PRO A 98 -3.82 11.09 -1.53
C PRO A 98 -3.11 12.11 -0.63
N THR A 99 -3.57 12.21 0.61
CA THR A 99 -2.89 12.88 1.72
C THR A 99 -2.41 11.81 2.71
N GLN A 100 -1.55 12.17 3.66
CA GLN A 100 -1.15 11.21 4.72
C GLN A 100 -2.37 10.70 5.51
N ALA A 101 -3.37 11.57 5.74
CA ALA A 101 -4.60 11.20 6.46
C ALA A 101 -5.45 10.20 5.65
N THR A 102 -5.70 10.49 4.37
CA THR A 102 -6.47 9.57 3.51
C THR A 102 -5.73 8.28 3.24
N ALA A 103 -4.39 8.33 3.08
CA ALA A 103 -3.56 7.14 2.94
C ALA A 103 -3.62 6.25 4.20
N ARG A 104 -3.66 6.82 5.40
CA ARG A 104 -3.88 6.05 6.64
C ARG A 104 -5.25 5.39 6.68
N GLN A 105 -6.30 6.12 6.28
CA GLN A 105 -7.68 5.64 6.35
C GLN A 105 -8.02 4.61 5.28
N VAL A 106 -7.42 4.69 4.11
CA VAL A 106 -7.77 3.86 2.94
C VAL A 106 -6.69 2.82 2.66
N GLN A 107 -5.50 3.26 2.21
CA GLN A 107 -4.46 2.34 1.75
C GLN A 107 -3.86 1.53 2.90
N ALA A 108 -3.46 2.20 3.99
CA ALA A 108 -2.86 1.51 5.14
C ALA A 108 -3.88 0.59 5.83
N ALA A 109 -5.13 1.02 5.97
CA ALA A 109 -6.19 0.18 6.52
C ALA A 109 -6.46 -1.06 5.65
N ALA A 110 -6.45 -0.90 4.31
CA ALA A 110 -6.58 -2.02 3.38
C ALA A 110 -5.40 -3.00 3.49
N LEU A 111 -4.17 -2.49 3.58
CA LEU A 111 -2.97 -3.30 3.81
C LEU A 111 -3.06 -4.07 5.14
N GLU A 112 -3.41 -3.37 6.23
CA GLU A 112 -3.53 -3.98 7.56
C GLU A 112 -4.68 -4.99 7.68
N ALA A 113 -5.63 -4.98 6.73
CA ALA A 113 -6.70 -5.98 6.66
C ALA A 113 -6.28 -7.30 5.99
N LEU A 114 -5.13 -7.31 5.31
CA LEU A 114 -4.59 -8.51 4.65
C LEU A 114 -4.18 -9.59 5.67
N PRO A 115 -4.24 -10.88 5.31
CA PRO A 115 -3.88 -11.98 6.21
C PRO A 115 -2.38 -12.07 6.50
N GLU A 116 -1.52 -11.46 5.69
CA GLU A 116 -0.05 -11.54 5.72
C GLU A 116 0.61 -10.80 6.89
N ALA A 117 -0.08 -10.62 8.01
CA ALA A 117 0.43 -9.95 9.21
C ALA A 117 1.06 -8.56 8.92
N VAL A 118 0.37 -7.76 8.11
CA VAL A 118 0.86 -6.41 7.76
C VAL A 118 0.93 -5.52 9.00
N THR A 119 2.03 -4.79 9.11
CA THR A 119 2.27 -3.78 10.15
C THR A 119 2.78 -2.50 9.49
N VAL A 120 1.96 -1.47 9.43
CA VAL A 120 2.37 -0.15 8.92
C VAL A 120 3.17 0.60 9.99
N SER A 121 4.41 0.95 9.63
CA SER A 121 5.34 1.65 10.54
C SER A 121 5.36 3.15 10.34
N LYS A 122 5.21 3.62 9.08
CA LYS A 122 5.37 5.04 8.75
C LYS A 122 4.50 5.46 7.56
N ILE A 123 3.96 6.67 7.61
CA ILE A 123 3.31 7.33 6.47
C ILE A 123 3.84 8.75 6.39
N THR A 124 4.40 9.14 5.25
CA THR A 124 5.00 10.47 5.04
C THR A 124 4.66 11.03 3.67
N ALA A 125 4.69 12.36 3.55
CA ALA A 125 4.70 13.02 2.25
C ALA A 125 6.13 13.05 1.70
N ALA A 126 6.28 12.88 0.40
CA ALA A 126 7.55 12.97 -0.32
C ALA A 126 7.37 13.84 -1.58
N SER A 127 8.42 14.57 -1.94
CA SER A 127 8.53 15.28 -3.21
C SER A 127 9.59 14.57 -4.05
N LEU A 128 9.18 13.98 -5.15
CA LEU A 128 10.00 13.13 -6.01
C LEU A 128 9.95 13.65 -7.46
N PRO A 129 10.90 13.27 -8.33
CA PRO A 129 10.90 13.73 -9.73
C PRO A 129 9.60 13.43 -10.49
N GLY A 130 8.90 12.34 -10.15
CA GLY A 130 7.59 11.96 -10.72
C GLY A 130 6.41 12.74 -10.16
N GLY A 131 6.63 13.62 -9.17
CA GLY A 131 5.61 14.44 -8.51
C GLY A 131 5.56 14.26 -7.00
N SER A 132 4.59 14.93 -6.38
CA SER A 132 4.29 14.70 -4.96
C SER A 132 3.73 13.30 -4.75
N ALA A 133 4.18 12.64 -3.70
CA ALA A 133 3.73 11.31 -3.33
C ALA A 133 3.46 11.20 -1.82
N VAL A 134 2.66 10.22 -1.44
CA VAL A 134 2.59 9.74 -0.06
C VAL A 134 3.28 8.38 -0.01
N THR A 135 4.20 8.22 0.94
CA THR A 135 4.93 6.97 1.17
C THR A 135 4.35 6.23 2.36
N ILE A 136 4.16 4.93 2.23
CA ILE A 136 3.74 4.02 3.30
C ILE A 136 4.83 2.95 3.46
N SER A 137 5.52 2.94 4.60
CA SER A 137 6.47 1.89 4.96
C SER A 137 5.78 0.87 5.84
N TYR A 138 5.90 -0.40 5.50
CA TYR A 138 5.26 -1.48 6.25
C TYR A 138 6.02 -2.79 6.15
N ALA A 139 5.79 -3.68 7.10
CA ALA A 139 6.26 -5.05 7.06
C ALA A 139 5.10 -6.02 6.87
N SER A 140 5.33 -7.12 6.14
CA SER A 140 4.36 -8.18 5.90
C SER A 140 5.03 -9.55 5.91
N ASN A 141 4.26 -10.62 6.03
CA ASN A 141 4.77 -11.93 5.67
C ASN A 141 4.66 -12.10 4.14
N SER A 142 5.57 -12.85 3.53
CA SER A 142 5.44 -13.27 2.13
C SER A 142 4.35 -14.33 1.98
N ALA A 143 3.90 -14.55 0.75
CA ALA A 143 3.26 -15.81 0.41
C ALA A 143 4.23 -16.99 0.71
N PRO A 144 3.73 -18.18 1.05
CA PRO A 144 4.56 -19.36 1.15
C PRO A 144 5.26 -19.68 -0.16
N ASN A 145 6.55 -19.97 -0.11
CA ASN A 145 7.29 -20.43 -1.28
C ASN A 145 6.71 -21.75 -1.79
N GLU A 146 6.46 -21.86 -3.09
CA GLU A 146 5.79 -23.02 -3.71
C GLU A 146 6.50 -24.35 -3.48
N VAL A 147 7.84 -24.33 -3.32
CA VAL A 147 8.65 -25.54 -3.14
C VAL A 147 8.83 -25.88 -1.67
N THR A 148 9.14 -24.89 -0.84
CA THR A 148 9.50 -25.11 0.56
C THR A 148 8.34 -24.92 1.53
N SER A 149 7.24 -24.36 1.08
CA SER A 149 6.08 -23.94 1.87
C SER A 149 6.41 -22.97 3.01
N LYS A 150 7.59 -22.35 2.96
CA LYS A 150 8.04 -21.37 3.97
C LYS A 150 7.74 -19.96 3.52
N ALA A 151 7.18 -19.17 4.42
CA ALA A 151 7.05 -17.72 4.30
C ALA A 151 8.19 -17.02 5.06
N ILE A 152 8.51 -15.80 4.67
CA ILE A 152 9.50 -14.95 5.33
C ILE A 152 8.91 -13.59 5.65
N ARG A 153 9.53 -12.85 6.57
CA ARG A 153 9.18 -11.45 6.83
C ARG A 153 9.75 -10.56 5.73
N LEU A 154 8.91 -9.67 5.19
CA LEU A 154 9.26 -8.69 4.17
C LEU A 154 9.20 -7.29 4.78
N GLU A 155 10.06 -6.41 4.28
CA GLU A 155 9.87 -4.97 4.32
C GLU A 155 9.35 -4.47 2.97
N ASN A 156 8.53 -3.45 3.04
CA ASN A 156 7.88 -2.90 1.87
C ASN A 156 7.84 -1.38 1.96
N GLU A 157 8.00 -0.73 0.81
CA GLU A 157 7.69 0.69 0.63
C GLU A 157 6.69 0.86 -0.50
N GLN A 158 5.61 1.59 -0.22
CA GLN A 158 4.59 1.91 -1.20
C GLN A 158 4.57 3.43 -1.41
N TYR A 159 4.65 3.86 -2.66
CA TYR A 159 4.59 5.26 -3.07
C TYR A 159 3.32 5.50 -3.87
N LEU A 160 2.54 6.47 -3.44
CA LEU A 160 1.25 6.85 -4.00
C LEU A 160 1.43 8.15 -4.79
N PHE A 161 1.63 8.05 -6.12
CA PHE A 161 1.70 9.20 -7.03
C PHE A 161 0.34 9.44 -7.65
N TRP A 162 -0.10 10.70 -7.66
CA TRP A 162 -1.36 11.05 -8.30
C TRP A 162 -1.14 12.06 -9.42
N ASN A 163 -1.80 11.84 -10.54
CA ASN A 163 -1.83 12.76 -11.66
C ASN A 163 -3.15 12.63 -12.43
N ALA A 164 -3.83 13.75 -12.65
CA ALA A 164 -4.99 13.88 -13.55
C ALA A 164 -6.04 12.76 -13.38
N GLY A 165 -6.42 12.43 -12.14
CA GLY A 165 -7.44 11.42 -11.86
C GLY A 165 -6.93 9.98 -11.79
N LYS A 166 -5.64 9.77 -11.94
CA LYS A 166 -4.99 8.44 -11.80
C LYS A 166 -4.05 8.41 -10.59
N LEU A 167 -4.13 7.33 -9.86
CA LEU A 167 -3.22 6.99 -8.77
C LEU A 167 -2.30 5.87 -9.24
N ALA A 168 -0.98 6.14 -9.29
CA ALA A 168 0.00 5.09 -9.43
C ALA A 168 0.49 4.66 -8.04
N THR A 169 0.29 3.40 -7.74
CA THR A 169 0.82 2.73 -6.55
C THR A 169 2.09 1.99 -6.95
N VAL A 170 3.24 2.54 -6.57
CA VAL A 170 4.56 1.91 -6.78
C VAL A 170 4.93 1.19 -5.50
N THR A 171 5.09 -0.13 -5.54
CA THR A 171 5.42 -0.94 -4.37
C THR A 171 6.76 -1.64 -4.58
N LEU A 172 7.66 -1.49 -3.62
CA LEU A 172 8.94 -2.16 -3.51
C LEU A 172 8.89 -3.14 -2.34
N SER A 173 9.45 -4.33 -2.50
CA SER A 173 9.45 -5.36 -1.47
C SER A 173 10.73 -6.17 -1.51
N ALA A 174 11.27 -6.50 -0.33
CA ALA A 174 12.42 -7.38 -0.15
C ALA A 174 12.33 -8.10 1.21
N PRO A 175 13.15 -9.13 1.48
CA PRO A 175 13.29 -9.70 2.80
C PRO A 175 13.66 -8.63 3.83
N PHE A 176 12.99 -8.66 4.98
CA PHE A 176 13.17 -7.63 6.02
C PHE A 176 14.63 -7.56 6.48
N GLY A 177 15.25 -6.38 6.33
CA GLY A 177 16.63 -6.12 6.68
C GLY A 177 17.65 -6.32 5.54
N ALA A 178 17.20 -6.56 4.30
CA ALA A 178 18.05 -6.51 3.12
C ALA A 178 18.49 -5.06 2.84
N ASP A 179 19.74 -4.86 2.41
CA ASP A 179 20.28 -3.51 2.15
C ASP A 179 19.95 -3.05 0.73
N ASN A 180 18.78 -2.45 0.57
CA ASN A 180 18.26 -2.00 -0.74
C ASN A 180 17.90 -0.51 -0.79
N THR A 181 18.25 0.26 0.23
CA THR A 181 17.78 1.65 0.36
C THR A 181 18.14 2.50 -0.85
N ASP A 182 19.36 2.44 -1.32
CA ASP A 182 19.84 3.27 -2.44
C ASP A 182 19.23 2.81 -3.77
N GLN A 183 19.12 1.52 -3.99
CA GLN A 183 18.52 0.93 -5.18
C GLN A 183 17.01 1.23 -5.25
N TRP A 184 16.30 1.17 -4.13
CA TRP A 184 14.91 1.55 -4.04
C TRP A 184 14.71 3.04 -4.33
N GLN A 185 15.58 3.89 -3.78
CA GLN A 185 15.58 5.32 -4.08
C GLN A 185 15.84 5.60 -5.57
N LEU A 186 16.72 4.83 -6.22
CA LEU A 186 16.96 4.95 -7.66
C LEU A 186 15.70 4.58 -8.45
N MET A 187 15.05 3.47 -8.11
CA MET A 187 13.84 3.01 -8.79
C MET A 187 12.70 4.02 -8.64
N VAL A 188 12.38 4.44 -7.41
CA VAL A 188 11.25 5.34 -7.19
C VAL A 188 11.48 6.75 -7.75
N LYS A 189 12.71 7.28 -7.70
CA LYS A 189 13.06 8.56 -8.32
C LYS A 189 13.01 8.52 -9.85
N SER A 190 13.07 7.34 -10.44
CA SER A 190 12.96 7.15 -11.89
C SER A 190 11.52 7.12 -12.39
N PHE A 191 10.54 6.98 -11.49
CA PHE A 191 9.14 6.99 -11.89
C PHE A 191 8.76 8.35 -12.50
N GLN A 192 8.10 8.30 -13.67
CA GLN A 192 7.60 9.47 -14.39
C GLN A 192 6.25 9.15 -15.02
N TRP A 193 5.35 10.12 -15.02
CA TRP A 193 4.19 10.14 -15.91
C TRP A 193 4.64 10.50 -17.34
N ASN A 194 4.08 9.86 -18.36
CA ASN A 194 4.38 10.11 -19.79
C ASN A 194 3.26 10.89 -20.47
#